data_7a553fce09219f303ec093df95ea6ebc
#
_entry.id   7a553fce09219f303ec093df95ea6ebc
#
_cell.length_a   1.000
_cell.length_b   1.000
_cell.length_c   1.000
_cell.angle_alpha   90.00
_cell.angle_beta   90.00
_cell.angle_gamma   90.00
#
_symmetry.space_group_name_H-M   'P 1'
#
loop_
_entity.id
_entity.type
_entity.pdbx_description
1 polymer ?
#
loop_
_entity_poly.entity_id
_entity_poly.type
_entity_poly.pdbx_seq_one_letter_code
_entity_poly.pdbx_strand_id
1 'polypeptide(L)'
;MKRRTVIYIVIILVMLVVALGVFIANKQTSSKEELKNIKVNEVTRSVFYAPQYVAINNGYFKDVGIKIDLTTGQGADAVMTSVLSNQCDIGFAGPEASIYVYNEGKEDYTQVFAQMTKKDGSFLIARTDTESFSWEDLSGKTIIPGRKGGVPYMTLEYVLKKNGIDPQKDVTLDDSIKFDLMAGAFTSGNADYVTLFEPTASLTQEQNKGYIVASVGEAAGEIPYTAYFAKKSYISDNEETIQNFTNAIYKGQKWVKNHSSSEIAEVIESFFPDTDIDLLTSAIQSYKDIDAWNDTPVLEEESFNRLQEVMTSAGELKESAPYDKIVNNKYAENVKD
;
A
#
# COMPACT_ATOMS: atom_id res chain seq x y z
N MET A 1 -6.73 74.28 28.09
CA MET A 1 -7.27 73.41 26.99
C MET A 1 -6.24 72.43 26.38
N LYS A 2 -5.00 72.83 26.21
CA LYS A 2 -3.99 72.05 25.47
C LYS A 2 -3.59 70.67 26.11
N ARG A 3 -3.59 70.53 27.43
CA ARG A 3 -3.11 69.32 28.12
C ARG A 3 -4.12 68.11 28.06
N ARG A 4 -5.41 68.37 28.11
CA ARG A 4 -6.47 67.38 28.00
C ARG A 4 -6.60 66.84 26.57
N THR A 5 -6.44 67.69 25.56
CA THR A 5 -6.48 67.33 24.15
C THR A 5 -5.34 66.38 23.77
N VAL A 6 -4.12 66.60 24.31
CA VAL A 6 -2.96 65.74 24.11
C VAL A 6 -3.19 64.39 24.72
N ILE A 7 -3.79 64.25 25.91
CA ILE A 7 -4.10 63.03 26.59
C ILE A 7 -5.11 62.16 25.75
N TYR A 8 -6.15 62.78 25.19
CA TYR A 8 -7.12 62.09 24.34
C TYR A 8 -6.50 61.58 23.05
N ILE A 9 -5.60 62.32 22.42
CA ILE A 9 -4.87 61.90 21.20
C ILE A 9 -3.97 60.69 21.49
N VAL A 10 -3.26 60.69 22.64
CA VAL A 10 -2.42 59.57 23.06
C VAL A 10 -3.26 58.31 23.32
N ILE A 11 -4.42 58.44 23.99
CA ILE A 11 -5.33 57.30 24.26
C ILE A 11 -5.87 56.72 22.94
N ILE A 12 -6.25 57.58 21.99
CA ILE A 12 -6.74 57.11 20.68
C ILE A 12 -5.63 56.38 19.90
N LEU A 13 -4.39 56.90 19.93
CA LEU A 13 -3.24 56.23 19.29
C LEU A 13 -2.93 54.89 19.91
N VAL A 14 -2.96 54.75 21.23
CA VAL A 14 -2.77 53.46 21.93
C VAL A 14 -3.88 52.50 21.58
N MET A 15 -5.15 52.93 21.53
CA MET A 15 -6.27 52.04 21.13
C MET A 15 -6.14 51.60 19.68
N LEU A 16 -5.67 52.44 18.76
CA LEU A 16 -5.41 52.09 17.37
C LEU A 16 -4.28 51.07 17.24
N VAL A 17 -3.20 51.20 18.01
CA VAL A 17 -2.09 50.24 18.02
C VAL A 17 -2.54 48.89 18.60
N VAL A 18 -3.34 48.90 19.68
CA VAL A 18 -3.90 47.67 20.25
C VAL A 18 -4.89 47.00 19.26
N ALA A 19 -5.76 47.78 18.62
CA ALA A 19 -6.69 47.26 17.60
C ALA A 19 -5.96 46.67 16.39
N LEU A 20 -4.88 47.34 15.95
CA LEU A 20 -4.03 46.82 14.85
C LEU A 20 -3.29 45.55 15.27
N GLY A 21 -2.77 45.48 16.49
CA GLY A 21 -2.14 44.31 17.06
C GLY A 21 -3.10 43.13 17.16
N VAL A 22 -4.34 43.34 17.64
CA VAL A 22 -5.40 42.30 17.67
C VAL A 22 -5.82 41.91 16.26
N PHE A 23 -5.90 42.81 15.31
CA PHE A 23 -6.24 42.54 13.92
C PHE A 23 -5.15 41.70 13.22
N ILE A 24 -3.87 42.00 13.47
CA ILE A 24 -2.73 41.22 12.96
C ILE A 24 -2.68 39.84 13.62
N ALA A 25 -2.87 39.75 14.94
CA ALA A 25 -2.94 38.47 15.65
C ALA A 25 -4.12 37.60 15.18
N ASN A 26 -5.31 38.17 14.99
CA ASN A 26 -6.46 37.48 14.42
C ASN A 26 -6.27 37.05 12.96
N LYS A 27 -5.51 37.83 12.17
CA LYS A 27 -5.21 37.45 10.79
C LYS A 27 -4.19 36.32 10.71
N GLN A 28 -3.32 36.19 11.71
CA GLN A 28 -2.38 35.07 11.83
C GLN A 28 -3.05 33.76 12.38
N THR A 29 -4.21 33.87 13.05
CA THR A 29 -4.92 32.72 13.62
C THR A 29 -6.03 32.17 12.73
N SER A 30 -6.27 32.71 11.55
CA SER A 30 -7.45 32.39 10.72
C SER A 30 -7.16 32.00 9.28
N SER A 31 -6.01 31.39 8.97
CA SER A 31 -5.93 30.52 7.80
C SER A 31 -5.81 29.09 8.31
N LYS A 32 -6.94 28.43 8.61
CA LYS A 32 -6.99 26.99 8.44
C LYS A 32 -6.65 26.78 6.97
N GLU A 33 -5.40 26.41 6.67
CA GLU A 33 -5.05 25.96 5.33
C GLU A 33 -6.03 24.85 4.98
N GLU A 34 -6.83 25.07 3.94
CA GLU A 34 -7.78 24.09 3.45
C GLU A 34 -6.98 22.91 2.91
N LEU A 35 -7.07 21.77 3.60
CA LEU A 35 -6.34 20.56 3.21
C LEU A 35 -6.78 20.14 1.81
N LYS A 36 -5.83 19.90 0.92
CA LYS A 36 -6.09 19.32 -0.40
C LYS A 36 -6.58 17.89 -0.25
N ASN A 37 -7.81 17.61 -0.68
CA ASN A 37 -8.35 16.26 -0.64
C ASN A 37 -7.76 15.43 -1.78
N ILE A 38 -7.12 14.30 -1.43
CA ILE A 38 -6.53 13.35 -2.38
C ILE A 38 -7.25 12.02 -2.24
N LYS A 39 -7.85 11.56 -3.33
CA LYS A 39 -8.54 10.27 -3.39
C LYS A 39 -7.54 9.17 -3.68
N VAL A 40 -7.38 8.26 -2.74
CA VAL A 40 -6.51 7.09 -2.87
C VAL A 40 -7.37 5.83 -2.92
N ASN A 41 -7.09 4.95 -3.87
CA ASN A 41 -7.74 3.65 -3.96
C ASN A 41 -6.69 2.55 -3.72
N GLU A 42 -6.87 1.76 -2.65
CA GLU A 42 -6.00 0.63 -2.30
C GLU A 42 -6.62 -0.71 -2.74
N VAL A 43 -5.78 -1.73 -2.99
CA VAL A 43 -6.25 -3.07 -3.42
C VAL A 43 -7.20 -3.69 -2.42
N THR A 44 -6.84 -3.68 -1.15
CA THR A 44 -7.59 -4.30 -0.04
C THR A 44 -7.24 -3.62 1.27
N ARG A 45 -8.05 -3.86 2.32
CA ARG A 45 -7.72 -3.49 3.68
C ARG A 45 -6.82 -4.58 4.29
N SER A 46 -5.55 -4.26 4.55
CA SER A 46 -4.59 -5.22 5.10
C SER A 46 -3.54 -4.53 5.96
N VAL A 47 -3.10 -5.18 7.04
CA VAL A 47 -1.95 -4.72 7.84
C VAL A 47 -0.64 -4.67 7.03
N PHE A 48 -0.63 -5.29 5.85
CA PHE A 48 0.45 -5.17 4.86
C PHE A 48 0.70 -3.72 4.44
N TYR A 49 -0.29 -2.84 4.62
CA TYR A 49 -0.21 -1.42 4.33
C TYR A 49 -0.04 -0.54 5.58
N ALA A 50 0.44 -1.12 6.68
CA ALA A 50 0.62 -0.41 7.96
C ALA A 50 1.32 0.95 7.84
N PRO A 51 2.40 1.14 7.02
CA PRO A 51 3.01 2.46 6.89
C PRO A 51 2.07 3.54 6.35
N GLN A 52 1.12 3.20 5.46
CA GLN A 52 0.10 4.12 4.97
C GLN A 52 -0.86 4.55 6.09
N TYR A 53 -1.35 3.58 6.87
CA TYR A 53 -2.29 3.86 7.96
C TYR A 53 -1.64 4.65 9.08
N VAL A 54 -0.39 4.35 9.39
CA VAL A 54 0.45 5.15 10.31
C VAL A 54 0.60 6.58 9.79
N ALA A 55 0.90 6.77 8.51
CA ALA A 55 1.02 8.12 7.94
C ALA A 55 -0.29 8.92 8.02
N ILE A 56 -1.45 8.24 7.89
CA ILE A 56 -2.76 8.86 8.03
C ILE A 56 -3.04 9.22 9.50
N ASN A 57 -2.91 8.26 10.43
CA ASN A 57 -3.31 8.42 11.82
C ASN A 57 -2.35 9.31 12.62
N ASN A 58 -1.05 9.26 12.33
CA ASN A 58 -0.05 10.18 12.91
C ASN A 58 -0.11 11.59 12.32
N GLY A 59 -0.96 11.82 11.31
CA GLY A 59 -1.18 13.13 10.74
C GLY A 59 -0.12 13.60 9.74
N TYR A 60 0.80 12.73 9.28
CA TYR A 60 1.89 13.12 8.38
C TYR A 60 1.39 13.71 7.05
N PHE A 61 0.23 13.25 6.56
CA PHE A 61 -0.42 13.87 5.42
C PHE A 61 -0.99 15.26 5.73
N LYS A 62 -1.56 15.45 6.93
CA LYS A 62 -2.10 16.75 7.36
C LYS A 62 -0.99 17.80 7.51
N ASP A 63 0.18 17.37 8.01
CA ASP A 63 1.35 18.22 8.20
C ASP A 63 1.86 18.83 6.89
N VAL A 64 1.57 18.17 5.76
CA VAL A 64 1.93 18.62 4.41
C VAL A 64 0.72 19.12 3.60
N GLY A 65 -0.37 19.48 4.26
CA GLY A 65 -1.54 20.09 3.63
C GLY A 65 -2.45 19.10 2.88
N ILE A 66 -2.35 17.79 3.13
CA ILE A 66 -3.11 16.75 2.44
C ILE A 66 -4.13 16.09 3.39
N LYS A 67 -5.35 15.87 2.88
CA LYS A 67 -6.35 14.99 3.48
C LYS A 67 -6.54 13.79 2.56
N ILE A 68 -6.37 12.57 3.09
CA ILE A 68 -6.60 11.33 2.34
C ILE A 68 -8.07 10.96 2.40
N ASP A 69 -8.65 10.68 1.22
CA ASP A 69 -9.94 10.03 1.03
C ASP A 69 -9.66 8.60 0.51
N LEU A 70 -9.63 7.65 1.45
CA LEU A 70 -9.17 6.28 1.19
C LEU A 70 -10.35 5.35 0.89
N THR A 71 -10.29 4.71 -0.27
CA THR A 71 -11.25 3.70 -0.71
C THR A 71 -10.56 2.38 -1.06
N THR A 72 -11.31 1.28 -1.07
CA THR A 72 -10.78 -0.06 -1.37
C THR A 72 -11.37 -0.59 -2.69
N GLY A 73 -10.50 -1.00 -3.62
CA GLY A 73 -10.88 -1.42 -4.98
C GLY A 73 -11.21 -2.90 -5.15
N GLN A 74 -10.79 -3.76 -4.21
CA GLN A 74 -10.94 -5.22 -4.26
C GLN A 74 -10.18 -5.90 -5.42
N GLY A 75 -9.01 -5.35 -5.78
CA GLY A 75 -8.12 -5.89 -6.80
C GLY A 75 -7.36 -4.81 -7.55
N ALA A 76 -6.18 -5.13 -8.07
CA ALA A 76 -5.31 -4.19 -8.77
C ALA A 76 -5.95 -3.64 -10.07
N ASP A 77 -6.73 -4.45 -10.77
CA ASP A 77 -7.48 -4.07 -11.96
C ASP A 77 -8.58 -3.03 -11.67
N ALA A 78 -9.30 -3.19 -10.56
CA ALA A 78 -10.30 -2.21 -10.13
C ALA A 78 -9.63 -0.89 -9.68
N VAL A 79 -8.50 -0.96 -8.97
CA VAL A 79 -7.70 0.22 -8.61
C VAL A 79 -7.24 0.96 -9.87
N MET A 80 -6.63 0.25 -10.83
CA MET A 80 -6.17 0.83 -12.09
C MET A 80 -7.32 1.47 -12.88
N THR A 81 -8.46 0.78 -12.97
CA THR A 81 -9.67 1.31 -13.62
C THR A 81 -10.12 2.62 -12.96
N SER A 82 -10.08 2.69 -11.62
CA SER A 82 -10.45 3.89 -10.87
C SER A 82 -9.52 5.08 -11.17
N VAL A 83 -8.21 4.84 -11.29
CA VAL A 83 -7.23 5.87 -11.67
C VAL A 83 -7.45 6.33 -13.11
N LEU A 84 -7.56 5.40 -14.06
CA LEU A 84 -7.70 5.73 -15.49
C LEU A 84 -9.01 6.47 -15.79
N SER A 85 -10.06 6.20 -15.02
CA SER A 85 -11.38 6.87 -15.13
C SER A 85 -11.49 8.17 -14.32
N ASN A 86 -10.44 8.62 -13.63
CA ASN A 86 -10.43 9.79 -12.73
C ASN A 86 -11.39 9.67 -11.53
N GLN A 87 -11.76 8.47 -11.13
CA GLN A 87 -12.54 8.25 -9.90
C GLN A 87 -11.66 8.40 -8.65
N CYS A 88 -10.38 8.08 -8.75
CA CYS A 88 -9.36 8.41 -7.77
C CYS A 88 -8.15 9.08 -8.42
N ASP A 89 -7.34 9.76 -7.60
CA ASP A 89 -6.15 10.50 -8.01
C ASP A 89 -4.92 9.60 -8.03
N ILE A 90 -4.80 8.75 -7.01
CA ILE A 90 -3.67 7.86 -6.78
C ILE A 90 -4.17 6.43 -6.56
N GLY A 91 -3.58 5.48 -7.26
CA GLY A 91 -3.76 4.06 -7.06
C GLY A 91 -2.66 3.50 -6.15
N PHE A 92 -3.03 2.54 -5.32
CA PHE A 92 -2.12 1.81 -4.46
C PHE A 92 -2.32 0.32 -4.66
N ALA A 93 -1.49 -0.26 -5.53
CA ALA A 93 -1.59 -1.64 -6.01
C ALA A 93 -0.24 -2.14 -6.52
N GLY A 94 -0.22 -3.31 -7.11
CA GLY A 94 0.99 -3.86 -7.72
C GLY A 94 1.43 -3.03 -8.95
N PRO A 95 2.75 -2.79 -9.10
CA PRO A 95 3.29 -2.00 -10.21
C PRO A 95 3.13 -2.67 -11.59
N GLU A 96 2.82 -3.98 -11.64
CA GLU A 96 2.48 -4.70 -12.86
C GLU A 96 1.31 -4.07 -13.61
N ALA A 97 0.36 -3.48 -12.88
CA ALA A 97 -0.79 -2.82 -13.48
C ALA A 97 -0.37 -1.62 -14.37
N SER A 98 0.68 -0.88 -13.98
CA SER A 98 1.23 0.20 -14.79
C SER A 98 1.97 -0.33 -16.04
N ILE A 99 2.63 -1.48 -15.92
CA ILE A 99 3.29 -2.16 -17.04
C ILE A 99 2.25 -2.59 -18.09
N TYR A 100 1.14 -3.19 -17.67
CA TYR A 100 0.06 -3.59 -18.58
C TYR A 100 -0.53 -2.40 -19.33
N VAL A 101 -0.84 -1.32 -18.64
CA VAL A 101 -1.42 -0.10 -19.23
C VAL A 101 -0.47 0.55 -20.23
N TYR A 102 0.82 0.56 -19.93
CA TYR A 102 1.84 1.06 -20.86
C TYR A 102 1.91 0.22 -22.13
N ASN A 103 1.95 -1.11 -22.00
CA ASN A 103 2.04 -2.04 -23.12
C ASN A 103 0.76 -2.06 -23.98
N GLU A 104 -0.38 -1.61 -23.45
CA GLU A 104 -1.61 -1.36 -24.22
C GLU A 104 -1.52 -0.09 -25.10
N GLY A 105 -0.42 0.67 -25.01
CA GLY A 105 -0.19 1.87 -25.82
C GLY A 105 -0.98 3.10 -25.39
N LYS A 106 -1.40 3.17 -24.12
CA LYS A 106 -2.06 4.36 -23.55
C LYS A 106 -1.08 5.54 -23.54
N GLU A 107 -1.47 6.69 -24.10
CA GLU A 107 -0.63 7.90 -24.09
C GLU A 107 -0.45 8.47 -22.68
N ASP A 108 -1.55 8.56 -21.91
CA ASP A 108 -1.56 8.99 -20.52
C ASP A 108 -1.61 7.77 -19.59
N TYR A 109 -0.55 6.94 -19.69
CA TYR A 109 -0.35 5.78 -18.83
C TYR A 109 0.00 6.18 -17.39
N THR A 110 -0.02 5.23 -16.47
CA THR A 110 0.33 5.48 -15.08
C THR A 110 1.83 5.30 -14.85
N GLN A 111 2.40 6.14 -13.98
CA GLN A 111 3.75 6.01 -13.47
C GLN A 111 3.74 5.70 -11.99
N VAL A 112 4.62 4.79 -11.58
CA VAL A 112 4.92 4.48 -10.17
C VAL A 112 5.85 5.57 -9.64
N PHE A 113 5.49 6.19 -8.52
CA PHE A 113 6.29 7.26 -7.92
C PHE A 113 6.75 6.98 -6.49
N ALA A 114 6.21 5.91 -5.85
CA ALA A 114 6.63 5.49 -4.51
C ALA A 114 6.32 4.02 -4.28
N GLN A 115 7.32 3.25 -3.82
CA GLN A 115 7.17 1.84 -3.43
C GLN A 115 6.89 1.72 -1.93
N MET A 116 6.00 0.78 -1.54
CA MET A 116 5.69 0.50 -0.14
C MET A 116 6.27 -0.84 0.31
N THR A 117 6.00 -1.91 -0.42
CA THR A 117 6.35 -3.27 -0.03
C THR A 117 7.29 -3.91 -1.04
N LYS A 118 8.26 -4.70 -0.56
CA LYS A 118 9.32 -5.29 -1.36
C LYS A 118 9.25 -6.82 -1.45
N LYS A 119 8.27 -7.45 -0.78
CA LYS A 119 8.00 -8.89 -0.84
C LYS A 119 6.51 -9.14 -0.96
N ASP A 120 6.14 -10.34 -1.39
CA ASP A 120 4.77 -10.81 -1.36
C ASP A 120 4.25 -10.85 0.08
N GLY A 121 3.06 -10.30 0.32
CA GLY A 121 2.45 -10.25 1.65
C GLY A 121 1.53 -11.44 1.93
N SER A 122 1.44 -12.43 1.04
CA SER A 122 0.55 -13.57 1.25
C SER A 122 1.23 -14.70 2.00
N PHE A 123 0.43 -15.37 2.81
CA PHE A 123 0.77 -16.61 3.50
C PHE A 123 -0.02 -17.77 2.90
N LEU A 124 0.63 -18.91 2.73
CA LEU A 124 -0.01 -20.13 2.29
C LEU A 124 -0.67 -20.79 3.49
N ILE A 125 -1.97 -21.03 3.38
CA ILE A 125 -2.79 -21.65 4.41
C ILE A 125 -3.17 -23.04 3.94
N ALA A 126 -2.85 -24.06 4.74
CA ALA A 126 -3.27 -25.44 4.53
C ALA A 126 -4.59 -25.72 5.26
N ARG A 127 -5.38 -26.64 4.72
CA ARG A 127 -6.64 -27.10 5.36
C ARG A 127 -6.39 -27.95 6.60
N THR A 128 -5.33 -28.72 6.59
CA THR A 128 -4.95 -29.65 7.67
C THR A 128 -3.63 -29.22 8.26
N ASP A 129 -3.50 -29.40 9.56
CA ASP A 129 -2.22 -29.19 10.25
C ASP A 129 -1.17 -30.19 9.71
N THR A 130 0.05 -29.69 9.52
CA THR A 130 1.19 -30.50 9.09
C THR A 130 2.36 -30.24 10.05
N GLU A 131 3.00 -31.32 10.54
CA GLU A 131 4.20 -31.21 11.39
C GLU A 131 5.40 -30.59 10.63
N SER A 132 5.40 -30.72 9.30
CA SER A 132 6.38 -30.12 8.40
C SER A 132 5.75 -29.86 7.05
N PHE A 133 6.00 -28.70 6.45
CA PHE A 133 5.55 -28.33 5.12
C PHE A 133 6.75 -28.28 4.17
N SER A 134 6.55 -28.82 2.99
CA SER A 134 7.45 -28.67 1.84
C SER A 134 6.63 -28.20 0.63
N TRP A 135 7.22 -27.35 -0.23
CA TRP A 135 6.53 -26.88 -1.42
C TRP A 135 6.10 -28.03 -2.34
N GLU A 136 6.84 -29.14 -2.37
CA GLU A 136 6.53 -30.35 -3.14
C GLU A 136 5.19 -31.02 -2.71
N ASP A 137 4.73 -30.77 -1.48
CA ASP A 137 3.45 -31.28 -0.97
C ASP A 137 2.24 -30.68 -1.72
N LEU A 138 2.45 -29.61 -2.48
CA LEU A 138 1.41 -28.98 -3.29
C LEU A 138 1.09 -29.76 -4.57
N SER A 139 1.91 -30.74 -4.94
CA SER A 139 1.66 -31.55 -6.13
C SER A 139 0.33 -32.32 -6.03
N GLY A 140 -0.52 -32.20 -7.06
CA GLY A 140 -1.86 -32.75 -7.10
C GLY A 140 -2.92 -31.99 -6.29
N LYS A 141 -2.58 -30.86 -5.68
CA LYS A 141 -3.48 -30.09 -4.82
C LYS A 141 -4.21 -28.97 -5.57
N THR A 142 -5.33 -28.56 -5.01
CA THR A 142 -6.08 -27.37 -5.44
C THR A 142 -5.73 -26.20 -4.53
N ILE A 143 -5.34 -25.07 -5.13
CA ILE A 143 -4.92 -23.85 -4.45
C ILE A 143 -5.77 -22.68 -4.95
N ILE A 144 -6.25 -21.83 -4.06
CA ILE A 144 -6.86 -20.52 -4.40
C ILE A 144 -5.76 -19.46 -4.29
N PRO A 145 -5.18 -19.01 -5.43
CA PRO A 145 -3.98 -18.15 -5.42
C PRO A 145 -4.27 -16.65 -5.60
N GLY A 146 -5.53 -16.29 -5.78
CA GLY A 146 -5.94 -14.97 -6.25
C GLY A 146 -6.11 -14.90 -7.77
N ARG A 147 -6.25 -13.69 -8.31
CA ARG A 147 -6.55 -13.45 -9.72
C ARG A 147 -5.33 -13.69 -10.61
N LYS A 148 -5.52 -14.45 -11.68
CA LYS A 148 -4.50 -14.63 -12.73
C LYS A 148 -4.01 -13.29 -13.28
N GLY A 149 -2.70 -13.16 -13.51
CA GLY A 149 -2.06 -11.93 -13.97
C GLY A 149 -1.86 -10.87 -12.88
N GLY A 150 -2.31 -11.10 -11.65
CA GLY A 150 -1.95 -10.28 -10.49
C GLY A 150 -0.64 -10.75 -9.84
N VAL A 151 0.07 -9.85 -9.16
CA VAL A 151 1.37 -10.19 -8.52
C VAL A 151 1.25 -11.39 -7.57
N PRO A 152 0.19 -11.52 -6.71
CA PRO A 152 0.06 -12.68 -5.82
C PRO A 152 0.08 -14.02 -6.59
N TYR A 153 -0.72 -14.09 -7.65
CA TYR A 153 -0.81 -15.30 -8.48
C TYR A 153 0.53 -15.62 -9.15
N MET A 154 1.13 -14.63 -9.81
CA MET A 154 2.39 -14.81 -10.54
C MET A 154 3.56 -15.13 -9.61
N THR A 155 3.58 -14.57 -8.40
CA THR A 155 4.60 -14.87 -7.38
C THR A 155 4.46 -16.29 -6.88
N LEU A 156 3.23 -16.78 -6.63
CA LEU A 156 3.03 -18.18 -6.28
C LEU A 156 3.49 -19.12 -7.40
N GLU A 157 3.13 -18.84 -8.67
CA GLU A 157 3.64 -19.62 -9.81
C GLU A 157 5.16 -19.64 -9.88
N TYR A 158 5.80 -18.49 -9.61
CA TYR A 158 7.25 -18.40 -9.56
C TYR A 158 7.84 -19.29 -8.47
N VAL A 159 7.26 -19.27 -7.26
CA VAL A 159 7.68 -20.14 -6.14
C VAL A 159 7.49 -21.62 -6.49
N LEU A 160 6.34 -22.00 -7.07
CA LEU A 160 6.09 -23.37 -7.51
C LEU A 160 7.16 -23.85 -8.50
N LYS A 161 7.43 -23.08 -9.56
CA LYS A 161 8.46 -23.39 -10.56
C LYS A 161 9.86 -23.51 -9.95
N LYS A 162 10.20 -22.61 -9.01
CA LYS A 162 11.49 -22.64 -8.29
C LYS A 162 11.68 -23.93 -7.49
N ASN A 163 10.57 -24.55 -7.05
CA ASN A 163 10.54 -25.82 -6.33
C ASN A 163 10.23 -27.03 -7.25
N GLY A 164 10.38 -26.87 -8.56
CA GLY A 164 10.24 -27.96 -9.52
C GLY A 164 8.80 -28.39 -9.84
N ILE A 165 7.80 -27.58 -9.44
CA ILE A 165 6.37 -27.84 -9.70
C ILE A 165 5.94 -27.04 -10.93
N ASP A 166 5.36 -27.70 -11.92
CA ASP A 166 4.74 -27.04 -13.07
C ASP A 166 3.32 -26.58 -12.69
N PRO A 167 3.09 -25.25 -12.56
CA PRO A 167 1.79 -24.74 -12.11
C PRO A 167 0.64 -25.05 -13.07
N GLN A 168 0.93 -25.47 -14.30
CA GLN A 168 -0.08 -25.82 -15.30
C GLN A 168 -0.40 -27.31 -15.35
N LYS A 169 0.39 -28.16 -14.67
CA LYS A 169 0.23 -29.61 -14.73
C LYS A 169 0.14 -30.26 -13.36
N ASP A 170 0.95 -29.79 -12.42
CA ASP A 170 1.17 -30.47 -11.15
C ASP A 170 0.23 -29.99 -10.04
N VAL A 171 -0.44 -28.86 -10.23
CA VAL A 171 -1.41 -28.26 -9.29
C VAL A 171 -2.64 -27.76 -10.03
N THR A 172 -3.74 -27.56 -9.30
CA THR A 172 -4.92 -26.83 -9.80
C THR A 172 -4.95 -25.46 -9.15
N LEU A 173 -4.75 -24.40 -9.93
CA LEU A 173 -4.88 -23.02 -9.46
C LEU A 173 -6.28 -22.50 -9.80
N ASP A 174 -7.15 -22.35 -8.78
CA ASP A 174 -8.50 -21.82 -8.94
C ASP A 174 -8.50 -20.29 -8.82
N ASP A 175 -8.36 -19.59 -9.95
CA ASP A 175 -8.36 -18.16 -10.08
C ASP A 175 -9.77 -17.54 -10.27
N SER A 176 -10.81 -18.36 -10.20
CA SER A 176 -12.20 -17.89 -10.37
C SER A 176 -12.75 -17.15 -9.15
N ILE A 177 -12.09 -17.28 -7.99
CA ILE A 177 -12.52 -16.72 -6.72
C ILE A 177 -11.98 -15.30 -6.56
N LYS A 178 -12.89 -14.34 -6.33
CA LYS A 178 -12.52 -12.95 -6.05
C LYS A 178 -11.76 -12.82 -4.74
N PHE A 179 -10.86 -11.84 -4.68
CA PHE A 179 -9.92 -11.64 -3.59
C PHE A 179 -10.59 -11.60 -2.19
N ASP A 180 -11.67 -10.87 -2.06
CA ASP A 180 -12.46 -10.73 -0.82
C ASP A 180 -13.23 -12.00 -0.41
N LEU A 181 -13.40 -12.96 -1.32
CA LEU A 181 -14.13 -14.20 -1.09
C LEU A 181 -13.21 -15.41 -0.86
N MET A 182 -11.89 -15.28 -1.01
CA MET A 182 -10.94 -16.40 -0.97
C MET A 182 -10.96 -17.16 0.35
N ALA A 183 -10.92 -16.46 1.49
CA ALA A 183 -10.99 -17.09 2.81
C ALA A 183 -12.31 -17.83 3.04
N GLY A 184 -13.44 -17.27 2.62
CA GLY A 184 -14.76 -17.89 2.68
C GLY A 184 -14.85 -19.15 1.81
N ALA A 185 -14.37 -19.10 0.58
CA ALA A 185 -14.33 -20.23 -0.33
C ALA A 185 -13.46 -21.36 0.22
N PHE A 186 -12.26 -21.03 0.70
CA PHE A 186 -11.38 -22.01 1.34
C PHE A 186 -12.06 -22.66 2.55
N THR A 187 -12.57 -21.88 3.50
CA THR A 187 -13.21 -22.42 4.71
C THR A 187 -14.45 -23.26 4.42
N SER A 188 -15.12 -23.03 3.29
CA SER A 188 -16.24 -23.84 2.79
C SER A 188 -15.83 -25.16 2.14
N GLY A 189 -14.53 -25.45 1.99
CA GLY A 189 -14.04 -26.73 1.52
C GLY A 189 -13.68 -26.80 0.03
N ASN A 190 -13.56 -25.67 -0.66
CA ASN A 190 -13.36 -25.63 -2.11
C ASN A 190 -11.91 -25.88 -2.58
N ALA A 191 -10.92 -25.83 -1.67
CA ALA A 191 -9.51 -26.03 -2.01
C ALA A 191 -8.73 -26.68 -0.86
N ASP A 192 -7.56 -27.24 -1.16
CA ASP A 192 -6.62 -27.78 -0.17
C ASP A 192 -5.81 -26.65 0.49
N TYR A 193 -5.47 -25.63 -0.30
CA TYR A 193 -4.69 -24.47 0.12
C TYR A 193 -5.30 -23.17 -0.40
N VAL A 194 -4.94 -22.09 0.27
CA VAL A 194 -5.25 -20.71 -0.16
C VAL A 194 -4.12 -19.79 0.21
N THR A 195 -3.87 -18.75 -0.57
CA THR A 195 -3.00 -17.63 -0.17
C THR A 195 -3.84 -16.52 0.42
N LEU A 196 -3.54 -16.10 1.65
CA LEU A 196 -4.24 -15.04 2.35
C LEU A 196 -3.25 -14.00 2.89
N PHE A 197 -3.71 -12.76 2.96
CA PHE A 197 -2.98 -11.66 3.60
C PHE A 197 -3.39 -11.53 5.07
N GLU A 198 -2.52 -10.92 5.87
CA GLU A 198 -2.87 -10.54 7.24
C GLU A 198 -3.83 -9.33 7.27
N PRO A 199 -4.77 -9.27 8.22
CA PRO A 199 -4.94 -10.19 9.36
C PRO A 199 -5.78 -11.45 9.05
N THR A 200 -6.27 -11.63 7.82
CA THR A 200 -7.19 -12.73 7.43
C THR A 200 -6.51 -14.10 7.56
N ALA A 201 -5.20 -14.20 7.31
CA ALA A 201 -4.43 -15.42 7.47
C ALA A 201 -4.45 -15.90 8.93
N SER A 202 -4.02 -15.02 9.85
CA SER A 202 -4.03 -15.31 11.30
C SER A 202 -5.43 -15.56 11.85
N LEU A 203 -6.45 -14.79 11.41
CA LEU A 203 -7.83 -15.00 11.78
C LEU A 203 -8.36 -16.38 11.36
N THR A 204 -7.98 -16.86 10.17
CA THR A 204 -8.35 -18.18 9.67
C THR A 204 -7.74 -19.27 10.55
N GLN A 205 -6.50 -19.10 10.99
CA GLN A 205 -5.81 -20.02 11.89
C GLN A 205 -6.39 -20.00 13.29
N GLU A 206 -6.64 -18.81 13.86
CA GLU A 206 -7.24 -18.67 15.21
C GLU A 206 -8.60 -19.36 15.29
N GLN A 207 -9.40 -19.29 14.20
CA GLN A 207 -10.67 -19.98 14.10
C GLN A 207 -10.57 -21.48 13.86
N ASN A 208 -9.36 -22.04 13.81
CA ASN A 208 -9.07 -23.45 13.48
C ASN A 208 -9.67 -23.90 12.12
N LYS A 209 -9.70 -22.99 11.15
CA LYS A 209 -10.22 -23.24 9.81
C LYS A 209 -9.13 -23.48 8.77
N GLY A 210 -7.87 -23.30 9.15
CA GLY A 210 -6.69 -23.53 8.35
C GLY A 210 -5.43 -23.23 9.17
N TYR A 211 -4.28 -23.58 8.61
CA TYR A 211 -2.98 -23.47 9.27
C TYR A 211 -2.02 -22.73 8.36
N ILE A 212 -1.35 -21.68 8.85
CA ILE A 212 -0.29 -20.99 8.13
C ILE A 212 0.91 -21.94 8.03
N VAL A 213 1.30 -22.31 6.81
CA VAL A 213 2.40 -23.27 6.57
C VAL A 213 3.63 -22.62 5.93
N ALA A 214 3.47 -21.52 5.20
CA ALA A 214 4.59 -20.83 4.57
C ALA A 214 4.27 -19.36 4.27
N SER A 215 5.31 -18.53 4.14
CA SER A 215 5.24 -17.20 3.52
C SER A 215 5.63 -17.30 2.05
N VAL A 216 4.74 -16.85 1.16
CA VAL A 216 5.05 -16.77 -0.27
C VAL A 216 6.15 -15.75 -0.53
N GLY A 217 6.14 -14.63 0.20
CA GLY A 217 7.15 -13.58 0.07
C GLY A 217 8.54 -14.00 0.52
N GLU A 218 8.65 -14.80 1.57
CA GLU A 218 9.93 -15.35 2.00
C GLU A 218 10.49 -16.33 0.96
N ALA A 219 9.65 -17.21 0.41
CA ALA A 219 10.04 -18.19 -0.59
C ALA A 219 10.42 -17.54 -1.94
N ALA A 220 9.71 -16.51 -2.35
CA ALA A 220 9.98 -15.77 -3.60
C ALA A 220 11.24 -14.90 -3.51
N GLY A 221 11.48 -14.29 -2.35
CA GLY A 221 12.46 -13.22 -2.17
C GLY A 221 11.91 -11.84 -2.52
N GLU A 222 12.80 -10.86 -2.75
CA GLU A 222 12.38 -9.49 -3.06
C GLU A 222 11.80 -9.38 -4.47
N ILE A 223 10.53 -8.95 -4.52
CA ILE A 223 9.79 -8.59 -5.72
C ILE A 223 8.98 -7.34 -5.33
N PRO A 224 9.05 -6.20 -6.06
CA PRO A 224 8.25 -5.03 -5.73
C PRO A 224 6.78 -5.38 -5.83
N TYR A 225 6.06 -5.23 -4.70
CA TYR A 225 4.74 -5.83 -4.60
C TYR A 225 3.60 -4.83 -4.58
N THR A 226 3.71 -3.77 -3.76
CA THR A 226 2.72 -2.70 -3.74
C THR A 226 3.41 -1.33 -3.83
N ALA A 227 2.89 -0.50 -4.71
CA ALA A 227 3.42 0.83 -4.98
C ALA A 227 2.29 1.83 -5.27
N TYR A 228 2.59 3.10 -5.09
CA TYR A 228 1.71 4.21 -5.47
C TYR A 228 1.97 4.61 -6.91
N PHE A 229 0.90 4.75 -7.66
CA PHE A 229 0.95 5.22 -9.03
C PHE A 229 -0.18 6.21 -9.33
N ALA A 230 0.04 7.07 -10.29
CA ALA A 230 -0.97 7.98 -10.81
C ALA A 230 -0.74 8.18 -12.32
N LYS A 231 -1.71 8.77 -13.03
CA LYS A 231 -1.51 9.10 -14.44
C LYS A 231 -0.34 10.06 -14.60
N LYS A 232 0.42 9.91 -15.68
CA LYS A 232 1.57 10.77 -16.00
C LYS A 232 1.18 12.25 -16.01
N SER A 233 0.01 12.59 -16.59
CA SER A 233 -0.52 13.94 -16.57
C SER A 233 -0.79 14.45 -15.15
N TYR A 234 -1.42 13.64 -14.30
CA TYR A 234 -1.70 14.03 -12.91
C TYR A 234 -0.41 14.31 -12.12
N ILE A 235 0.62 13.47 -12.29
CA ILE A 235 1.92 13.65 -11.64
C ILE A 235 2.55 14.99 -12.07
N SER A 236 2.55 15.28 -13.38
CA SER A 236 3.15 16.51 -13.92
C SER A 236 2.40 17.78 -13.50
N ASP A 237 1.08 17.71 -13.39
CA ASP A 237 0.24 18.84 -13.01
C ASP A 237 0.21 19.09 -11.47
N ASN A 238 0.67 18.11 -10.67
CA ASN A 238 0.60 18.12 -9.22
C ASN A 238 1.92 17.78 -8.53
N GLU A 239 3.07 18.17 -9.09
CA GLU A 239 4.41 17.79 -8.61
C GLU A 239 4.63 18.03 -7.11
N GLU A 240 4.21 19.19 -6.58
CA GLU A 240 4.32 19.50 -5.16
C GLU A 240 3.46 18.56 -4.29
N THR A 241 2.26 18.24 -4.75
CA THR A 241 1.35 17.31 -4.05
C THR A 241 1.94 15.90 -4.00
N ILE A 242 2.50 15.43 -5.12
CA ILE A 242 3.15 14.11 -5.20
C ILE A 242 4.39 14.06 -4.30
N GLN A 243 5.20 15.12 -4.26
CA GLN A 243 6.34 15.20 -3.33
C GLN A 243 5.88 15.15 -1.87
N ASN A 244 4.88 15.95 -1.50
CA ASN A 244 4.33 16.01 -0.16
C ASN A 244 3.70 14.66 0.25
N PHE A 245 2.97 14.02 -0.67
CA PHE A 245 2.42 12.68 -0.47
C PHE A 245 3.55 11.66 -0.19
N THR A 246 4.59 11.66 -1.02
CA THR A 246 5.73 10.76 -0.90
C THR A 246 6.51 10.99 0.40
N ASN A 247 6.68 12.24 0.83
CA ASN A 247 7.27 12.56 2.13
C ASN A 247 6.47 11.99 3.31
N ALA A 248 5.13 12.08 3.25
CA ALA A 248 4.26 11.53 4.30
C ALA A 248 4.35 9.99 4.37
N ILE A 249 4.40 9.32 3.20
CA ILE A 249 4.59 7.87 3.12
C ILE A 249 5.96 7.47 3.69
N TYR A 250 7.03 8.17 3.32
CA TYR A 250 8.37 7.90 3.85
C TYR A 250 8.43 8.00 5.38
N LYS A 251 7.79 9.02 5.96
CA LYS A 251 7.66 9.14 7.43
C LYS A 251 6.93 7.93 8.02
N GLY A 252 5.88 7.45 7.36
CA GLY A 252 5.17 6.23 7.76
C GLY A 252 6.06 4.99 7.72
N GLN A 253 6.84 4.79 6.65
CA GLN A 253 7.81 3.69 6.53
C GLN A 253 8.87 3.75 7.63
N LYS A 254 9.48 4.92 7.85
CA LYS A 254 10.46 5.13 8.94
C LYS A 254 9.86 4.84 10.31
N TRP A 255 8.63 5.29 10.55
CA TRP A 255 7.98 5.09 11.83
C TRP A 255 7.76 3.60 12.10
N VAL A 256 7.17 2.86 11.15
CA VAL A 256 6.95 1.41 11.25
C VAL A 256 8.25 0.64 11.47
N LYS A 257 9.33 1.02 10.76
CA LYS A 257 10.65 0.40 10.94
C LYS A 257 11.17 0.52 12.38
N ASN A 258 10.91 1.66 13.04
CA ASN A 258 11.50 2.00 14.33
C ASN A 258 10.61 1.70 15.56
N HIS A 259 9.40 1.18 15.35
CA HIS A 259 8.46 0.89 16.44
C HIS A 259 8.13 -0.60 16.52
N SER A 260 7.72 -1.05 17.69
CA SER A 260 7.28 -2.42 17.93
C SER A 260 5.95 -2.72 17.22
N SER A 261 5.65 -4.01 17.04
CA SER A 261 4.38 -4.44 16.44
C SER A 261 3.16 -3.99 17.25
N SER A 262 3.29 -3.95 18.60
CA SER A 262 2.25 -3.45 19.50
C SER A 262 1.99 -1.95 19.29
N GLU A 263 3.03 -1.12 19.24
CA GLU A 263 2.89 0.32 18.98
C GLU A 263 2.27 0.60 17.61
N ILE A 264 2.64 -0.20 16.59
CA ILE A 264 2.05 -0.09 15.25
C ILE A 264 0.57 -0.47 15.32
N ALA A 265 0.21 -1.57 16.01
CA ALA A 265 -1.16 -2.03 16.16
C ALA A 265 -2.05 -0.96 16.78
N GLU A 266 -1.62 -0.34 17.88
CA GLU A 266 -2.34 0.75 18.56
C GLU A 266 -2.62 1.93 17.61
N VAL A 267 -1.67 2.29 16.75
CA VAL A 267 -1.84 3.41 15.81
C VAL A 267 -2.83 3.07 14.70
N ILE A 268 -2.85 1.82 14.20
CA ILE A 268 -3.65 1.45 13.04
C ILE A 268 -4.98 0.75 13.38
N GLU A 269 -5.27 0.47 14.65
CA GLU A 269 -6.46 -0.24 15.13
C GLU A 269 -7.76 0.29 14.51
N SER A 270 -7.90 1.60 14.35
CA SER A 270 -9.09 2.22 13.77
C SER A 270 -9.41 1.78 12.33
N PHE A 271 -8.44 1.22 11.61
CA PHE A 271 -8.62 0.64 10.28
C PHE A 271 -9.08 -0.83 10.32
N PHE A 272 -9.01 -1.48 11.49
CA PHE A 272 -9.31 -2.89 11.71
C PHE A 272 -10.26 -3.11 12.90
N PRO A 273 -11.47 -2.51 12.87
CA PRO A 273 -12.37 -2.49 14.05
C PRO A 273 -12.85 -3.88 14.49
N ASP A 274 -12.79 -4.87 13.58
CA ASP A 274 -13.24 -6.24 13.84
C ASP A 274 -12.09 -7.19 14.20
N THR A 275 -10.87 -6.67 14.40
CA THR A 275 -9.68 -7.46 14.72
C THR A 275 -9.21 -7.13 16.13
N ASP A 276 -9.03 -8.17 16.96
CA ASP A 276 -8.47 -8.03 18.30
C ASP A 276 -7.03 -7.46 18.23
N ILE A 277 -6.65 -6.65 19.24
CA ILE A 277 -5.35 -5.96 19.24
C ILE A 277 -4.17 -6.94 19.32
N ASP A 278 -4.32 -8.07 19.99
CA ASP A 278 -3.27 -9.08 20.10
C ASP A 278 -3.08 -9.80 18.75
N LEU A 279 -4.19 -10.12 18.07
CA LEU A 279 -4.17 -10.66 16.72
C LEU A 279 -3.57 -9.65 15.72
N LEU A 280 -3.96 -8.38 15.83
CA LEU A 280 -3.41 -7.32 14.97
C LEU A 280 -1.89 -7.16 15.19
N THR A 281 -1.43 -7.22 16.44
CA THR A 281 -0.02 -7.19 16.80
C THR A 281 0.75 -8.37 16.20
N SER A 282 0.19 -9.58 16.30
CA SER A 282 0.78 -10.79 15.73
C SER A 282 0.87 -10.72 14.19
N ALA A 283 -0.18 -10.24 13.54
CA ALA A 283 -0.23 -10.03 12.09
C ALA A 283 0.83 -9.03 11.59
N ILE A 284 1.05 -7.94 12.33
CA ILE A 284 2.12 -6.97 12.06
C ILE A 284 3.48 -7.63 12.24
N GLN A 285 3.65 -8.44 13.30
CA GLN A 285 4.91 -9.13 13.56
C GLN A 285 5.27 -10.07 12.41
N SER A 286 4.30 -10.80 11.84
CA SER A 286 4.50 -11.67 10.67
C SER A 286 5.11 -10.90 9.49
N TYR A 287 4.67 -9.65 9.23
CA TYR A 287 5.25 -8.83 8.17
C TYR A 287 6.63 -8.24 8.52
N LYS A 288 6.90 -7.97 9.79
CA LYS A 288 8.24 -7.59 10.25
C LYS A 288 9.22 -8.74 10.09
N ASP A 289 8.82 -9.95 10.45
CA ASP A 289 9.67 -11.14 10.41
C ASP A 289 10.13 -11.48 8.99
N ILE A 290 9.25 -11.30 8.01
CA ILE A 290 9.61 -11.50 6.60
C ILE A 290 10.24 -10.25 5.95
N ASP A 291 10.44 -9.16 6.68
CA ASP A 291 10.96 -7.88 6.16
C ASP A 291 10.19 -7.41 4.91
N ALA A 292 8.86 -7.27 5.06
CA ALA A 292 7.93 -7.03 3.95
C ALA A 292 7.98 -5.60 3.40
N TRP A 293 8.28 -4.61 4.26
CA TRP A 293 8.22 -3.19 3.92
C TRP A 293 9.54 -2.65 3.40
N ASN A 294 9.44 -1.76 2.43
CA ASN A 294 10.60 -1.03 1.93
C ASN A 294 11.04 0.05 2.93
N ASP A 295 12.35 0.26 3.03
CA ASP A 295 12.94 1.26 3.93
C ASP A 295 12.74 2.69 3.41
N THR A 296 12.65 2.84 2.09
CA THR A 296 12.44 4.10 1.36
C THR A 296 11.39 3.90 0.27
N PRO A 297 10.77 4.97 -0.23
CA PRO A 297 9.80 4.82 -1.31
C PRO A 297 10.41 4.61 -2.70
N VAL A 298 11.73 4.46 -2.82
CA VAL A 298 12.42 4.23 -4.10
C VAL A 298 12.10 2.82 -4.62
N LEU A 299 11.73 2.72 -5.89
CA LEU A 299 11.62 1.46 -6.62
C LEU A 299 12.87 1.29 -7.48
N GLU A 300 13.76 0.38 -7.08
CA GLU A 300 15.02 0.13 -7.77
C GLU A 300 14.82 -0.58 -9.12
N GLU A 301 15.66 -0.28 -10.10
CA GLU A 301 15.58 -0.86 -11.44
C GLU A 301 15.76 -2.38 -11.41
N GLU A 302 16.65 -2.90 -10.57
CA GLU A 302 16.84 -4.34 -10.41
C GLU A 302 15.57 -5.03 -9.93
N SER A 303 14.88 -4.44 -8.94
CA SER A 303 13.63 -4.96 -8.41
C SER A 303 12.50 -4.90 -9.45
N PHE A 304 12.43 -3.81 -10.22
CA PHE A 304 11.46 -3.68 -11.32
C PHE A 304 11.70 -4.73 -12.41
N ASN A 305 12.93 -4.97 -12.78
CA ASN A 305 13.29 -6.01 -13.75
C ASN A 305 12.94 -7.41 -13.23
N ARG A 306 13.15 -7.67 -11.93
CA ARG A 306 12.72 -8.91 -11.28
C ARG A 306 11.21 -9.14 -11.39
N LEU A 307 10.41 -8.09 -11.19
CA LEU A 307 8.96 -8.19 -11.39
C LEU A 307 8.63 -8.59 -12.83
N GLN A 308 9.28 -7.98 -13.83
CA GLN A 308 9.04 -8.32 -15.23
C GLN A 308 9.48 -9.75 -15.58
N GLU A 309 10.55 -10.27 -14.95
CA GLU A 309 10.94 -11.68 -15.07
C GLU A 309 9.85 -12.61 -14.54
N VAL A 310 9.26 -12.29 -13.39
CA VAL A 310 8.15 -13.04 -12.80
C VAL A 310 6.92 -13.02 -13.72
N MET A 311 6.55 -11.83 -14.23
CA MET A 311 5.44 -11.67 -15.18
C MET A 311 5.67 -12.47 -16.48
N THR A 312 6.90 -12.45 -17.01
CA THR A 312 7.30 -13.20 -18.22
C THR A 312 7.25 -14.70 -17.95
N SER A 313 7.76 -15.14 -16.81
CA SER A 313 7.71 -16.55 -16.39
C SER A 313 6.27 -17.07 -16.25
N ALA A 314 5.35 -16.21 -15.80
CA ALA A 314 3.93 -16.54 -15.73
C ALA A 314 3.23 -16.53 -17.11
N GLY A 315 3.91 -16.05 -18.16
CA GLY A 315 3.33 -15.91 -19.50
C GLY A 315 2.42 -14.69 -19.67
N GLU A 316 2.41 -13.78 -18.69
CA GLU A 316 1.55 -12.61 -18.65
C GLU A 316 2.21 -11.37 -19.29
N LEU A 317 3.53 -11.38 -19.49
CA LEU A 317 4.29 -10.31 -20.13
C LEU A 317 4.98 -10.80 -21.40
N LYS A 318 4.61 -10.22 -22.55
CA LYS A 318 5.20 -10.53 -23.85
C LYS A 318 6.38 -9.63 -24.21
N GLU A 319 6.31 -8.38 -23.76
CA GLU A 319 7.30 -7.33 -24.02
C GLU A 319 7.53 -6.51 -22.75
N SER A 320 8.81 -6.36 -22.38
CA SER A 320 9.20 -5.60 -21.19
C SER A 320 8.95 -4.12 -21.40
N ALA A 321 8.43 -3.45 -20.38
CA ALA A 321 8.29 -2.01 -20.36
C ALA A 321 9.61 -1.36 -19.90
N PRO A 322 10.01 -0.21 -20.50
CA PRO A 322 11.19 0.51 -20.06
C PRO A 322 11.01 1.07 -18.64
N TYR A 323 12.02 0.89 -17.79
CA TYR A 323 12.01 1.37 -16.41
C TYR A 323 11.73 2.88 -16.32
N ASP A 324 12.44 3.70 -17.10
CA ASP A 324 12.31 5.17 -17.10
C ASP A 324 10.94 5.69 -17.56
N LYS A 325 10.11 4.83 -18.17
CA LYS A 325 8.73 5.16 -18.53
C LYS A 325 7.76 4.86 -17.40
N ILE A 326 7.97 3.74 -16.73
CA ILE A 326 7.03 3.24 -15.70
C ILE A 326 7.36 3.82 -14.33
N VAL A 327 8.64 3.99 -14.00
CA VAL A 327 9.08 4.44 -12.67
C VAL A 327 9.56 5.89 -12.71
N ASN A 328 9.04 6.69 -11.81
CA ASN A 328 9.42 8.09 -11.62
C ASN A 328 9.88 8.32 -10.18
N ASN A 329 11.12 7.94 -9.90
CA ASN A 329 11.74 8.06 -8.57
C ASN A 329 12.08 9.50 -8.15
N LYS A 330 11.85 10.52 -9.02
CA LYS A 330 12.13 11.93 -8.71
C LYS A 330 11.68 12.33 -7.30
N TYR A 331 10.50 11.88 -6.89
CA TYR A 331 9.90 12.23 -5.61
C TYR A 331 10.41 11.35 -4.47
N ALA A 332 10.63 10.07 -4.73
CA ALA A 332 11.14 9.10 -3.76
C ALA A 332 12.61 9.39 -3.37
N GLU A 333 13.45 9.82 -4.32
CA GLU A 333 14.84 10.21 -4.08
C GLU A 333 14.97 11.56 -3.34
N ASN A 334 13.95 12.40 -3.38
CA ASN A 334 13.93 13.72 -2.77
C ASN A 334 13.09 13.80 -1.48
N VAL A 335 12.83 12.67 -0.81
CA VAL A 335 12.06 12.64 0.44
C VAL A 335 12.73 13.39 1.57
N LYS A 336 11.93 13.99 2.41
CA LYS A 336 12.36 14.78 3.58
C LYS A 336 11.74 14.20 4.85
N ASP A 337 12.52 14.28 5.93
CA ASP A 337 12.13 13.92 7.29
C ASP A 337 11.11 14.90 7.88
#